data_9fc4b4c6f144df3c8e34799f547286cb
#
_entry.id   9fc4b4c6f144df3c8e34799f547286cb
#
_cell.length_a   1.000
_cell.length_b   1.000
_cell.length_c   1.000
_cell.angle_alpha   90.00
_cell.angle_beta   90.00
_cell.angle_gamma   90.00
#
_symmetry.space_group_name_H-M   'P 1'
#
loop_
_entity.id
_entity.type
_entity.pdbx_description
1 polymer ?
#
loop_
_entity_poly.entity_id
_entity_poly.type
_entity_poly.pdbx_seq_one_letter_code
_entity_poly.pdbx_strand_id
1 'polypeptide(L)'
;QKIMVFDFGGGTLDVTIMEIGKEGTFEVLSTSGDTQLGGTDMDNAIIDWIVDEFKKQYGINLKSDSTAMQRIKEAAEKAKIELSSSTTTEINLPYIMPVDGIPKHLVKTLTRAQFEKLCDKLIQACIEPCRKALDDSGLKASDIDEVLLVGGSTRIPAIQQLVEKIFGRV
;
A
#
# COMPACT_ATOMS: atom_id res chain seq x y z
N GLN A 1 28.88 -4.37 -6.15
CA GLN A 1 27.73 -3.48 -5.98
C GLN A 1 26.71 -4.12 -5.05
N LYS A 2 26.29 -3.37 -4.04
CA LYS A 2 25.30 -3.83 -3.06
C LYS A 2 23.94 -3.23 -3.40
N ILE A 3 22.96 -4.12 -3.59
CA ILE A 3 21.62 -3.76 -4.07
C ILE A 3 20.58 -4.23 -3.05
N MET A 4 19.62 -3.38 -2.75
CA MET A 4 18.43 -3.75 -2.00
C MET A 4 17.25 -3.82 -2.96
N VAL A 5 16.53 -4.93 -2.95
CA VAL A 5 15.28 -5.10 -3.69
C VAL A 5 14.12 -5.04 -2.72
N PHE A 6 13.25 -4.08 -2.92
CA PHE A 6 12.04 -3.87 -2.14
C PHE A 6 10.86 -4.27 -3.01
N ASP A 7 10.35 -5.47 -2.77
CA ASP A 7 9.23 -6.04 -3.53
C ASP A 7 7.96 -5.97 -2.70
N PHE A 8 7.09 -5.01 -3.04
CA PHE A 8 5.85 -4.76 -2.31
C PHE A 8 4.66 -5.04 -3.24
N GLY A 9 4.12 -6.25 -3.11
CA GLY A 9 2.98 -6.70 -3.91
C GLY A 9 1.64 -6.54 -3.22
N GLY A 10 0.63 -7.24 -3.74
CA GLY A 10 -0.73 -7.18 -3.21
C GLY A 10 -0.90 -7.80 -1.83
N GLY A 11 -0.18 -8.87 -1.54
CA GLY A 11 -0.33 -9.62 -0.28
C GLY A 11 0.91 -9.70 0.59
N THR A 12 2.09 -9.43 0.05
CA THR A 12 3.36 -9.63 0.76
C THR A 12 4.35 -8.49 0.51
N LEU A 13 5.25 -8.32 1.47
CA LEU A 13 6.43 -7.49 1.33
C LEU A 13 7.67 -8.38 1.45
N ASP A 14 8.57 -8.29 0.48
CA ASP A 14 9.85 -9.01 0.47
C ASP A 14 10.99 -8.02 0.29
N VAL A 15 11.96 -8.06 1.20
CA VAL A 15 13.16 -7.22 1.15
C VAL A 15 14.37 -8.13 1.03
N THR A 16 15.17 -7.93 -0.01
CA THR A 16 16.37 -8.73 -0.27
C THR A 16 17.56 -7.79 -0.43
N ILE A 17 18.65 -8.08 0.28
CA ILE A 17 19.92 -7.40 0.08
C ILE A 17 20.87 -8.39 -0.58
N MET A 18 21.47 -7.97 -1.69
CA MET A 18 22.37 -8.81 -2.46
C MET A 18 23.61 -8.04 -2.88
N GLU A 19 24.67 -8.78 -3.15
CA GLU A 19 25.90 -8.25 -3.71
C GLU A 19 26.09 -8.82 -5.11
N ILE A 20 26.37 -7.93 -6.05
CA ILE A 20 26.69 -8.31 -7.43
C ILE A 20 28.19 -8.11 -7.61
N GLY A 21 28.89 -9.20 -7.90
CA GLY A 21 30.33 -9.18 -8.16
C GLY A 21 30.63 -8.67 -9.55
N LYS A 22 31.90 -8.30 -9.79
CA LYS A 22 32.39 -7.78 -11.07
C LYS A 22 32.19 -8.74 -12.22
N GLU A 23 32.10 -10.03 -11.95
CA GLU A 23 31.92 -11.08 -12.95
C GLU A 23 30.45 -11.47 -13.16
N GLY A 24 29.51 -10.68 -12.63
CA GLY A 24 28.09 -10.95 -12.75
C GLY A 24 27.57 -12.01 -11.78
N THR A 25 28.36 -12.38 -10.78
CA THR A 25 27.93 -13.31 -9.73
C THR A 25 27.02 -12.63 -8.73
N PHE A 26 26.04 -13.38 -8.22
CA PHE A 26 25.10 -12.89 -7.21
C PHE A 26 25.31 -13.59 -5.89
N GLU A 27 25.26 -12.84 -4.81
CA GLU A 27 25.21 -13.38 -3.46
C GLU A 27 24.10 -12.69 -2.69
N VAL A 28 23.16 -13.47 -2.17
CA VAL A 28 22.10 -12.95 -1.29
C VAL A 28 22.68 -12.82 0.11
N LEU A 29 22.75 -11.60 0.63
CA LEU A 29 23.31 -11.31 1.94
C LEU A 29 22.26 -11.47 3.03
N SER A 30 21.01 -11.08 2.76
CA SER A 30 19.91 -11.24 3.71
C SER A 30 18.57 -11.14 2.98
N THR A 31 17.55 -11.72 3.62
CA THR A 31 16.16 -11.57 3.20
C THR A 31 15.31 -11.28 4.43
N SER A 32 14.30 -10.47 4.24
CA SER A 32 13.32 -10.18 5.27
C SER A 32 11.98 -9.88 4.59
N GLY A 33 10.94 -9.68 5.36
CA GLY A 33 9.66 -9.33 4.78
C GLY A 33 8.53 -9.50 5.76
N ASP A 34 7.32 -9.36 5.23
CA ASP A 34 6.09 -9.59 5.95
C ASP A 34 5.11 -10.27 4.99
N THR A 35 4.72 -11.50 5.32
CA THR A 35 3.82 -12.30 4.50
C THR A 35 2.36 -11.85 4.60
N GLN A 36 2.06 -10.90 5.48
CA GLN A 36 0.71 -10.39 5.70
C GLN A 36 0.62 -8.87 5.51
N LEU A 37 1.56 -8.30 4.79
CA LEU A 37 1.60 -6.86 4.51
C LEU A 37 1.67 -6.65 3.01
N GLY A 38 0.66 -5.99 2.45
CA GLY A 38 0.61 -5.72 1.02
C GLY A 38 -0.40 -4.65 0.65
N GLY A 39 -0.51 -4.39 -0.66
CA GLY A 39 -1.44 -3.40 -1.19
C GLY A 39 -2.90 -3.71 -0.91
N THR A 40 -3.24 -5.00 -0.74
CA THR A 40 -4.59 -5.43 -0.37
C THR A 40 -5.01 -4.86 0.99
N ASP A 41 -4.07 -4.75 1.94
CA ASP A 41 -4.36 -4.16 3.25
C ASP A 41 -4.69 -2.67 3.12
N MET A 42 -4.06 -1.98 2.17
CA MET A 42 -4.37 -0.58 1.88
C MET A 42 -5.74 -0.43 1.23
N ASP A 43 -6.11 -1.35 0.33
CA ASP A 43 -7.45 -1.39 -0.23
C ASP A 43 -8.49 -1.57 0.87
N ASN A 44 -8.22 -2.47 1.82
CA ASN A 44 -9.11 -2.72 2.95
C ASN A 44 -9.29 -1.50 3.85
N ALA A 45 -8.24 -0.70 4.02
CA ALA A 45 -8.33 0.56 4.76
C ALA A 45 -9.30 1.54 4.09
N ILE A 46 -9.28 1.63 2.76
CA ILE A 46 -10.22 2.44 2.00
C ILE A 46 -11.63 1.88 2.10
N ILE A 47 -11.78 0.55 1.97
CA ILE A 47 -13.07 -0.14 2.09
C ILE A 47 -13.73 0.18 3.44
N ASP A 48 -12.97 0.02 4.53
CA ASP A 48 -13.46 0.29 5.88
C ASP A 48 -13.87 1.76 6.04
N TRP A 49 -13.12 2.68 5.45
CA TRP A 49 -13.47 4.10 5.47
C TRP A 49 -14.79 4.36 4.73
N ILE A 50 -14.98 3.77 3.54
CA ILE A 50 -16.22 3.92 2.77
C ILE A 50 -17.42 3.39 3.55
N VAL A 51 -17.29 2.18 4.11
CA VAL A 51 -18.34 1.54 4.90
C VAL A 51 -18.70 2.37 6.11
N ASP A 52 -17.70 2.92 6.80
CA ASP A 52 -17.89 3.75 7.98
C ASP A 52 -18.58 5.08 7.64
N GLU A 53 -18.19 5.73 6.56
CA GLU A 53 -18.82 6.98 6.10
C GLU A 53 -20.28 6.78 5.74
N PHE A 54 -20.63 5.68 5.07
CA PHE A 54 -22.02 5.38 4.73
C PHE A 54 -22.84 5.10 5.99
N LYS A 55 -22.26 4.37 6.94
CA LYS A 55 -22.91 4.06 8.23
C LYS A 55 -23.18 5.34 9.04
N LYS A 56 -22.23 6.27 9.05
CA LYS A 56 -22.42 7.57 9.73
C LYS A 56 -23.54 8.36 9.09
N GLN A 57 -23.68 8.31 7.78
CA GLN A 57 -24.67 9.10 7.04
C GLN A 57 -26.07 8.47 7.08
N TYR A 58 -26.18 7.14 6.96
CA TYR A 58 -27.45 6.44 6.80
C TYR A 58 -27.75 5.37 7.86
N GLY A 59 -26.83 5.08 8.76
CA GLY A 59 -27.02 4.08 9.81
C GLY A 59 -27.00 2.62 9.34
N ILE A 60 -26.58 2.36 8.09
CA ILE A 60 -26.58 1.02 7.50
C ILE A 60 -25.15 0.52 7.30
N ASN A 61 -24.93 -0.75 7.70
CA ASN A 61 -23.66 -1.42 7.50
C ASN A 61 -23.66 -2.16 6.14
N LEU A 62 -22.89 -1.65 5.18
CA LEU A 62 -22.78 -2.23 3.84
C LEU A 62 -22.12 -3.60 3.82
N LYS A 63 -21.41 -4.00 4.87
CA LYS A 63 -20.71 -5.29 4.92
C LYS A 63 -21.64 -6.49 4.82
N SER A 64 -22.91 -6.32 5.13
CA SER A 64 -23.90 -7.39 5.02
C SER A 64 -24.40 -7.66 3.60
N ASP A 65 -24.06 -6.78 2.64
CA ASP A 65 -24.48 -6.92 1.23
C ASP A 65 -23.26 -7.24 0.36
N SER A 66 -23.22 -8.46 -0.17
CA SER A 66 -22.07 -8.93 -0.96
C SER A 66 -21.90 -8.18 -2.28
N THR A 67 -23.01 -7.77 -2.91
CA THR A 67 -22.99 -7.01 -4.16
C THR A 67 -22.42 -5.62 -3.93
N ALA A 68 -22.88 -4.93 -2.87
CA ALA A 68 -22.35 -3.64 -2.48
C ALA A 68 -20.86 -3.73 -2.14
N MET A 69 -20.47 -4.75 -1.39
CA MET A 69 -19.06 -4.93 -1.00
C MET A 69 -18.14 -5.18 -2.19
N GLN A 70 -18.61 -5.92 -3.20
CA GLN A 70 -17.82 -6.13 -4.41
C GLN A 70 -17.58 -4.81 -5.17
N ARG A 71 -18.62 -3.98 -5.27
CA ARG A 71 -18.50 -2.65 -5.90
C ARG A 71 -17.58 -1.73 -5.13
N ILE A 72 -17.66 -1.76 -3.80
CA ILE A 72 -16.78 -0.98 -2.92
C ILE A 72 -15.32 -1.41 -3.06
N LYS A 73 -15.08 -2.72 -3.11
CA LYS A 73 -13.73 -3.27 -3.29
C LYS A 73 -13.10 -2.78 -4.60
N GLU A 74 -13.84 -2.85 -5.70
CA GLU A 74 -13.36 -2.38 -7.01
C GLU A 74 -13.07 -0.89 -6.99
N ALA A 75 -13.95 -0.09 -6.36
CA ALA A 75 -13.76 1.34 -6.24
C ALA A 75 -12.54 1.69 -5.38
N ALA A 76 -12.29 0.93 -4.30
CA ALA A 76 -11.14 1.14 -3.44
C ALA A 76 -9.82 0.84 -4.17
N GLU A 77 -9.76 -0.26 -4.90
CA GLU A 77 -8.58 -0.62 -5.71
C GLU A 77 -8.28 0.47 -6.73
N LYS A 78 -9.29 0.94 -7.43
CA LYS A 78 -9.17 2.00 -8.42
C LYS A 78 -8.70 3.31 -7.77
N ALA A 79 -9.27 3.67 -6.63
CA ALA A 79 -8.91 4.89 -5.91
C ALA A 79 -7.43 4.86 -5.48
N LYS A 80 -6.96 3.73 -4.96
CA LYS A 80 -5.56 3.57 -4.58
C LYS A 80 -4.63 3.81 -5.77
N ILE A 81 -4.95 3.23 -6.92
CA ILE A 81 -4.15 3.37 -8.15
C ILE A 81 -4.15 4.84 -8.61
N GLU A 82 -5.29 5.48 -8.62
CA GLU A 82 -5.41 6.88 -9.04
C GLU A 82 -4.62 7.82 -8.12
N LEU A 83 -4.58 7.56 -6.82
CA LEU A 83 -3.85 8.38 -5.86
C LEU A 83 -2.32 8.24 -5.96
N SER A 84 -1.82 7.31 -6.76
CA SER A 84 -0.38 7.23 -7.07
C SER A 84 0.04 8.30 -8.07
N SER A 85 -0.87 8.78 -8.91
CA SER A 85 -0.59 9.80 -9.92
C SER A 85 -1.35 11.11 -9.71
N SER A 86 -2.40 11.11 -8.90
CA SER A 86 -3.22 12.29 -8.62
C SER A 86 -3.29 12.55 -7.12
N THR A 87 -3.50 13.81 -6.74
CA THR A 87 -3.62 14.19 -5.33
C THR A 87 -5.02 13.97 -4.77
N THR A 88 -6.00 13.75 -5.63
CA THR A 88 -7.38 13.47 -5.25
C THR A 88 -7.99 12.44 -6.18
N THR A 89 -8.98 11.71 -5.68
CA THR A 89 -9.81 10.82 -6.50
C THR A 89 -11.24 10.90 -6.01
N GLU A 90 -12.19 10.71 -6.91
CA GLU A 90 -13.61 10.65 -6.57
C GLU A 90 -14.06 9.19 -6.54
N ILE A 91 -14.69 8.81 -5.43
CA ILE A 91 -15.32 7.51 -5.28
C ILE A 91 -16.82 7.73 -5.52
N ASN A 92 -17.34 7.18 -6.60
CA ASN A 92 -18.73 7.34 -7.00
C ASN A 92 -19.40 5.97 -7.10
N LEU A 93 -20.34 5.71 -6.20
CA LEU A 93 -21.07 4.45 -6.10
C LEU A 93 -22.58 4.75 -6.19
N PRO A 94 -23.13 4.92 -7.43
CA PRO A 94 -24.55 5.18 -7.61
C PRO A 94 -25.39 3.96 -7.24
N TYR A 95 -26.52 4.19 -6.60
CA TYR A 95 -27.48 3.14 -6.22
C TYR A 95 -26.84 2.02 -5.40
N ILE A 96 -25.95 2.38 -4.47
CA ILE A 96 -25.20 1.37 -3.71
C ILE A 96 -26.10 0.57 -2.77
N MET A 97 -27.13 1.21 -2.20
CA MET A 97 -28.01 0.59 -1.23
C MET A 97 -29.32 1.39 -1.11
N PRO A 98 -30.49 0.74 -1.09
CA PRO A 98 -31.74 1.43 -0.75
C PRO A 98 -31.82 1.68 0.76
N VAL A 99 -32.30 2.87 1.14
CA VAL A 99 -32.60 3.24 2.52
C VAL A 99 -34.05 3.66 2.58
N ASP A 100 -34.87 2.95 3.34
CA ASP A 100 -36.32 3.14 3.40
C ASP A 100 -36.97 3.12 2.00
N GLY A 101 -36.51 2.20 1.14
CA GLY A 101 -37.00 2.04 -0.23
C GLY A 101 -36.48 3.07 -1.22
N ILE A 102 -35.65 4.02 -0.79
CA ILE A 102 -35.10 5.07 -1.66
C ILE A 102 -33.64 4.71 -1.96
N PRO A 103 -33.27 4.56 -3.27
CA PRO A 103 -31.88 4.30 -3.64
C PRO A 103 -30.97 5.45 -3.20
N LYS A 104 -29.87 5.12 -2.54
CA LYS A 104 -28.87 6.07 -2.13
C LYS A 104 -27.58 5.91 -2.91
N HIS A 105 -26.93 7.02 -3.16
CA HIS A 105 -25.65 7.08 -3.85
C HIS A 105 -24.57 7.44 -2.83
N LEU A 106 -23.40 6.90 -3.02
CA LEU A 106 -22.23 7.32 -2.25
C LEU A 106 -21.28 8.02 -3.20
N VAL A 107 -21.03 9.31 -2.94
CA VAL A 107 -20.02 10.09 -3.67
C VAL A 107 -19.13 10.72 -2.63
N LYS A 108 -17.85 10.35 -2.65
CA LYS A 108 -16.85 10.88 -1.72
C LYS A 108 -15.58 11.22 -2.47
N THR A 109 -14.95 12.30 -2.07
CA THR A 109 -13.61 12.64 -2.53
C THR A 109 -12.60 12.14 -1.50
N LEU A 110 -11.64 11.38 -1.96
CA LEU A 110 -10.52 10.92 -1.13
C LEU A 110 -9.25 11.61 -1.62
N THR A 111 -8.58 12.31 -0.71
CA THR A 111 -7.29 12.94 -1.02
C THR A 111 -6.15 11.97 -0.74
N ARG A 112 -5.01 12.19 -1.40
CA ARG A 112 -3.79 11.43 -1.10
C ARG A 112 -3.40 11.54 0.38
N ALA A 113 -3.52 12.73 0.96
CA ALA A 113 -3.23 12.95 2.39
C ALA A 113 -4.12 12.12 3.30
N GLN A 114 -5.42 12.03 2.99
CA GLN A 114 -6.36 11.19 3.74
C GLN A 114 -6.02 9.70 3.58
N PHE A 115 -5.70 9.28 2.36
CA PHE A 115 -5.28 7.91 2.08
C PHE A 115 -4.03 7.53 2.88
N GLU A 116 -3.03 8.39 2.88
CA GLU A 116 -1.78 8.17 3.63
C GLU A 116 -2.05 8.06 5.14
N LYS A 117 -2.98 8.88 5.65
CA LYS A 117 -3.39 8.82 7.06
C LYS A 117 -4.10 7.50 7.39
N LEU A 118 -5.00 7.05 6.50
CA LEU A 118 -5.70 5.77 6.67
C LEU A 118 -4.72 4.59 6.68
N CYS A 119 -3.66 4.67 5.89
CA CYS A 119 -2.67 3.61 5.70
C CYS A 119 -1.40 3.81 6.52
N ASP A 120 -1.34 4.80 7.41
CA ASP A 120 -0.11 5.17 8.11
C ASP A 120 0.55 3.99 8.81
N LYS A 121 -0.20 3.18 9.53
CA LYS A 121 0.34 2.01 10.24
C LYS A 121 0.93 0.98 9.26
N LEU A 122 0.28 0.79 8.11
CA LEU A 122 0.74 -0.13 7.07
C LEU A 122 2.03 0.38 6.44
N ILE A 123 2.10 1.68 6.18
CA ILE A 123 3.29 2.32 5.62
C ILE A 123 4.45 2.19 6.60
N GLN A 124 4.23 2.52 7.88
CA GLN A 124 5.26 2.41 8.91
C GLN A 124 5.71 0.97 9.13
N ALA A 125 4.83 0.00 8.94
CA ALA A 125 5.15 -1.42 9.06
C ALA A 125 6.19 -1.88 8.03
N CYS A 126 6.42 -1.14 6.95
CA CYS A 126 7.45 -1.44 5.96
C CYS A 126 8.87 -1.14 6.46
N ILE A 127 9.01 -0.36 7.52
CA ILE A 127 10.32 0.04 8.06
C ILE A 127 11.06 -1.17 8.66
N GLU A 128 10.37 -1.97 9.47
CA GLU A 128 11.00 -3.07 10.21
C GLU A 128 11.63 -4.13 9.29
N PRO A 129 10.98 -4.59 8.22
CA PRO A 129 11.63 -5.51 7.27
C PRO A 129 12.91 -4.94 6.65
N CYS A 130 12.94 -3.64 6.35
CA CYS A 130 14.14 -2.99 5.81
C CYS A 130 15.26 -2.97 6.86
N ARG A 131 14.92 -2.60 8.11
CA ARG A 131 15.89 -2.59 9.22
C ARG A 131 16.46 -3.98 9.47
N LYS A 132 15.59 -4.98 9.51
CA LYS A 132 15.99 -6.35 9.75
C LYS A 132 16.92 -6.87 8.66
N ALA A 133 16.61 -6.58 7.40
CA ALA A 133 17.46 -6.97 6.28
C ALA A 133 18.86 -6.33 6.39
N LEU A 134 18.93 -5.05 6.76
CA LEU A 134 20.20 -4.37 6.97
C LEU A 134 20.98 -5.00 8.14
N ASP A 135 20.34 -5.23 9.27
CA ASP A 135 20.98 -5.83 10.45
C ASP A 135 21.51 -7.22 10.13
N ASP A 136 20.72 -8.07 9.48
CA ASP A 136 21.10 -9.44 9.15
C ASP A 136 22.24 -9.49 8.12
N SER A 137 22.33 -8.49 7.24
CA SER A 137 23.42 -8.40 6.25
C SER A 137 24.71 -7.84 6.83
N GLY A 138 24.65 -7.22 8.00
CA GLY A 138 25.78 -6.52 8.60
C GLY A 138 26.12 -5.20 7.91
N LEU A 139 25.24 -4.70 7.05
CA LEU A 139 25.45 -3.46 6.31
C LEU A 139 24.67 -2.30 6.95
N LYS A 140 25.12 -1.09 6.63
CA LYS A 140 24.40 0.14 6.93
C LYS A 140 23.65 0.59 5.69
N ALA A 141 22.63 1.44 5.86
CA ALA A 141 21.89 2.01 4.74
C ALA A 141 22.82 2.71 3.74
N SER A 142 23.88 3.37 4.23
CA SER A 142 24.86 4.05 3.38
C SER A 142 25.71 3.10 2.52
N ASP A 143 25.74 1.81 2.85
CA ASP A 143 26.48 0.80 2.07
C ASP A 143 25.70 0.31 0.85
N ILE A 144 24.41 0.61 0.77
CA ILE A 144 23.56 0.21 -0.34
C ILE A 144 23.79 1.15 -1.53
N ASP A 145 24.24 0.60 -2.63
CA ASP A 145 24.56 1.36 -3.84
C ASP A 145 23.29 1.67 -4.66
N GLU A 146 22.34 0.78 -4.66
CA GLU A 146 21.13 0.91 -5.46
C GLU A 146 19.94 0.26 -4.76
N VAL A 147 18.77 0.90 -4.88
CA VAL A 147 17.51 0.39 -4.36
C VAL A 147 16.55 0.18 -5.53
N LEU A 148 16.06 -1.04 -5.68
CA LEU A 148 15.09 -1.39 -6.71
C LEU A 148 13.72 -1.58 -6.08
N LEU A 149 12.73 -0.88 -6.62
CA LEU A 149 11.35 -0.99 -6.20
C LEU A 149 10.59 -1.88 -7.19
N VAL A 150 10.03 -2.96 -6.68
CA VAL A 150 9.29 -3.95 -7.46
C VAL A 150 7.90 -4.15 -6.85
N GLY A 151 6.92 -4.39 -7.71
CA GLY A 151 5.54 -4.59 -7.29
C GLY A 151 4.70 -3.33 -7.40
N GLY A 152 3.39 -3.51 -7.65
CA GLY A 152 2.47 -2.39 -7.91
C GLY A 152 2.34 -1.42 -6.75
N SER A 153 2.45 -1.90 -5.50
CA SER A 153 2.33 -1.06 -4.31
C SER A 153 3.51 -0.11 -4.12
N THR A 154 4.64 -0.32 -4.81
CA THR A 154 5.78 0.60 -4.79
C THR A 154 5.53 1.88 -5.58
N ARG A 155 4.45 1.94 -6.35
CA ARG A 155 4.04 3.17 -7.06
C ARG A 155 3.41 4.20 -6.12
N ILE A 156 3.02 3.79 -4.92
CA ILE A 156 2.44 4.68 -3.92
C ILE A 156 3.50 5.68 -3.46
N PRO A 157 3.27 7.01 -3.61
CA PRO A 157 4.29 8.01 -3.27
C PRO A 157 4.81 7.93 -1.84
N ALA A 158 3.95 7.63 -0.87
CA ALA A 158 4.36 7.50 0.52
C ALA A 158 5.36 6.36 0.73
N ILE A 159 5.22 5.26 -0.01
CA ILE A 159 6.16 4.13 0.04
C ILE A 159 7.51 4.53 -0.56
N GLN A 160 7.50 5.23 -1.70
CA GLN A 160 8.72 5.72 -2.34
C GLN A 160 9.48 6.68 -1.43
N GLN A 161 8.75 7.60 -0.78
CA GLN A 161 9.33 8.55 0.16
C GLN A 161 9.91 7.86 1.40
N LEU A 162 9.23 6.84 1.90
CA LEU A 162 9.70 6.06 3.04
C LEU A 162 11.03 5.37 2.74
N VAL A 163 11.11 4.69 1.60
CA VAL A 163 12.31 3.96 1.17
C VAL A 163 13.46 4.96 0.91
N GLU A 164 13.17 6.07 0.25
CA GLU A 164 14.17 7.13 0.02
C GLU A 164 14.70 7.69 1.35
N LYS A 165 13.83 7.88 2.33
CA LYS A 165 14.21 8.39 3.64
C LYS A 165 15.13 7.42 4.38
N ILE A 166 14.87 6.10 4.25
CA ILE A 166 15.70 5.06 4.91
C ILE A 166 17.06 4.95 4.24
N PHE A 167 17.12 4.92 2.92
CA PHE A 167 18.34 4.60 2.17
C PHE A 167 19.00 5.83 1.54
N GLY A 168 18.31 6.97 1.52
CA GLY A 168 18.81 8.19 0.88
C GLY A 168 18.79 8.15 -0.65
N ARG A 169 18.19 7.11 -1.24
CA ARG A 169 18.10 6.93 -2.69
C ARG A 169 17.01 5.93 -3.07
N VAL A 170 16.59 5.98 -4.29
CA VAL A 170 15.68 5.01 -4.91
C VAL A 170 16.14 4.72 -6.33
#